data_44e1dbf433fa7d35b6bc00b67b0dbed3
#
_entry.id   44e1dbf433fa7d35b6bc00b67b0dbed3
#
_cell.length_a   1.000
_cell.length_b   1.000
_cell.length_c   1.000
_cell.angle_alpha   90.00
_cell.angle_beta   90.00
_cell.angle_gamma   90.00
#
_symmetry.space_group_name_H-M   'P 1'
#
loop_
_entity.id
_entity.type
_entity.pdbx_description
1 polymer ?
#
loop_
_entity_poly.entity_id
_entity_poly.type
_entity_poly.pdbx_seq_one_letter_code
_entity_poly.pdbx_strand_id
1 'polypeptide(L)'
;MNCLKQLIEIKKSSLVILNDNNYVISHMKPTNVKVLQVWHACGAVKKFGNQIKRQYPVRNYDYVLCNAEYWKEPYSQAFGVNTNQVLVTGMPRIDTLLNRNERDEFFLKYPELKDKKLCLYAPTFRGNIIDGFKIQSFDFTKVKDYVVLYKFHPLLGDIQCNGGVNMNKEDLYTLMQVSDCLISDYSSVIFDYSLLNKPMISYIPDVKEYKHNIGLNIDFDDFPGPVCTDEDQLVKALEFKDYDYDKLSYFQIKYMVYTDGKNTSRVIDTINQIMEEV
;
A
#
# COMPACT_ATOMS: atom_id res chain seq x y z
N MET A 1 23.39 -1.44 -7.85
CA MET A 1 23.88 -1.71 -9.24
C MET A 1 24.44 -0.39 -9.79
N ASN A 2 25.58 -0.40 -10.50
CA ASN A 2 26.16 0.81 -11.09
C ASN A 2 25.26 1.33 -12.23
N CYS A 3 24.98 2.63 -12.29
CA CYS A 3 24.14 3.27 -13.31
C CYS A 3 24.55 2.93 -14.75
N LEU A 4 25.87 2.83 -15.00
CA LEU A 4 26.38 2.46 -16.34
C LEU A 4 25.97 1.04 -16.73
N LYS A 5 26.07 0.09 -15.80
CA LYS A 5 25.64 -1.30 -16.05
C LYS A 5 24.13 -1.38 -16.29
N GLN A 6 23.33 -0.65 -15.51
CA GLN A 6 21.89 -0.55 -15.76
C GLN A 6 21.59 0.02 -17.15
N LEU A 7 22.26 1.10 -17.55
CA LEU A 7 22.04 1.72 -18.85
C LEU A 7 22.35 0.76 -20.00
N ILE A 8 23.41 -0.05 -19.87
CA ILE A 8 23.76 -1.05 -20.89
C ILE A 8 22.66 -2.11 -21.02
N GLU A 9 22.13 -2.60 -19.90
CA GLU A 9 21.04 -3.60 -19.92
C GLU A 9 19.73 -3.01 -20.45
N ILE A 10 19.39 -1.78 -20.05
CA ILE A 10 18.22 -1.06 -20.56
C ILE A 10 18.31 -0.90 -22.09
N LYS A 11 19.48 -0.51 -22.63
CA LYS A 11 19.68 -0.34 -24.09
C LYS A 11 19.49 -1.62 -24.90
N LYS A 12 19.67 -2.79 -24.30
CA LYS A 12 19.48 -4.10 -24.95
C LYS A 12 18.05 -4.61 -24.87
N SER A 13 17.18 -3.92 -24.10
CA SER A 13 15.81 -4.34 -23.85
C SER A 13 14.86 -3.62 -24.81
N SER A 14 13.79 -4.28 -25.25
CA SER A 14 12.65 -3.65 -25.91
C SER A 14 11.68 -3.03 -24.87
N LEU A 15 11.49 -3.73 -23.75
CA LEU A 15 10.63 -3.30 -22.64
C LEU A 15 11.37 -3.42 -21.30
N VAL A 16 11.25 -2.42 -20.46
CA VAL A 16 11.71 -2.42 -19.06
C VAL A 16 10.50 -2.31 -18.15
N ILE A 17 10.36 -3.27 -17.22
CA ILE A 17 9.31 -3.31 -16.22
C ILE A 17 9.89 -2.90 -14.88
N LEU A 18 9.27 -1.93 -14.21
CA LEU A 18 9.71 -1.38 -12.93
C LEU A 18 8.58 -1.42 -11.90
N ASN A 19 8.93 -1.66 -10.64
CA ASN A 19 8.01 -1.58 -9.50
C ASN A 19 8.38 -0.45 -8.51
N ASP A 20 9.38 0.35 -8.85
CA ASP A 20 9.79 1.55 -8.08
C ASP A 20 10.41 2.59 -9.03
N ASN A 21 10.73 3.78 -8.50
CA ASN A 21 11.40 4.83 -9.28
C ASN A 21 12.82 4.41 -9.65
N ASN A 22 13.23 4.72 -10.87
CA ASN A 22 14.55 4.39 -11.35
C ASN A 22 15.32 5.64 -11.81
N TYR A 23 16.48 5.90 -11.22
CA TYR A 23 17.31 7.04 -11.52
C TYR A 23 17.78 7.06 -12.99
N VAL A 24 18.20 5.91 -13.52
CA VAL A 24 18.71 5.81 -14.89
C VAL A 24 17.61 6.07 -15.90
N ILE A 25 16.43 5.51 -15.71
CA ILE A 25 15.25 5.79 -16.56
C ILE A 25 14.90 7.28 -16.51
N SER A 26 14.86 7.86 -15.33
CA SER A 26 14.49 9.28 -15.18
C SER A 26 15.46 10.24 -15.87
N HIS A 27 16.73 9.86 -16.09
CA HIS A 27 17.77 10.74 -16.65
C HIS A 27 18.27 10.31 -18.04
N MET A 28 18.29 9.01 -18.34
CA MET A 28 19.03 8.44 -19.47
C MET A 28 18.24 7.39 -20.25
N LYS A 29 16.91 7.42 -20.24
CA LYS A 29 16.09 6.45 -20.99
C LYS A 29 16.41 6.50 -22.49
N PRO A 30 16.78 5.37 -23.12
CA PRO A 30 16.92 5.30 -24.58
C PRO A 30 15.56 5.45 -25.28
N THR A 31 15.56 6.05 -26.47
CA THR A 31 14.31 6.36 -27.21
C THR A 31 13.61 5.13 -27.76
N ASN A 32 14.34 4.05 -28.02
CA ASN A 32 13.84 2.80 -28.57
C ASN A 32 13.39 1.79 -27.49
N VAL A 33 13.35 2.18 -26.23
CA VAL A 33 12.96 1.31 -25.11
C VAL A 33 11.64 1.78 -24.52
N LYS A 34 10.67 0.89 -24.41
CA LYS A 34 9.44 1.14 -23.65
C LYS A 34 9.66 0.90 -22.16
N VAL A 35 8.99 1.67 -21.31
CA VAL A 35 9.10 1.51 -19.85
C VAL A 35 7.70 1.44 -19.25
N LEU A 36 7.41 0.31 -18.60
CA LEU A 36 6.19 0.04 -17.86
C LEU A 36 6.45 0.13 -16.37
N GLN A 37 5.75 1.03 -15.69
CA GLN A 37 5.74 1.12 -14.23
C GLN A 37 4.57 0.33 -13.68
N VAL A 38 4.83 -0.79 -13.01
CA VAL A 38 3.79 -1.60 -12.36
C VAL A 38 3.53 -1.16 -10.91
N TRP A 39 4.44 -0.34 -10.35
CA TRP A 39 4.40 0.14 -8.97
C TRP A 39 4.39 -0.99 -7.92
N HIS A 40 4.35 -0.60 -6.63
CA HIS A 40 4.40 -1.55 -5.51
C HIS A 40 3.25 -1.34 -4.49
N ALA A 41 2.28 -0.48 -4.80
CA ALA A 41 1.15 -0.17 -3.92
C ALA A 41 -0.15 -0.11 -4.71
N CYS A 42 -1.24 -0.60 -4.14
CA CYS A 42 -2.54 -0.68 -4.80
C CYS A 42 -3.28 0.66 -4.88
N GLY A 43 -2.76 1.67 -4.24
CA GLY A 43 -3.25 3.04 -4.24
C GLY A 43 -2.27 3.89 -3.43
N ALA A 44 -2.56 5.15 -3.25
CA ALA A 44 -1.70 6.07 -2.52
C ALA A 44 -2.51 7.03 -1.67
N VAL A 45 -2.65 6.75 -0.38
CA VAL A 45 -3.32 7.65 0.58
C VAL A 45 -2.62 9.01 0.59
N LYS A 46 -1.31 9.00 0.66
CA LYS A 46 -0.46 10.21 0.68
C LYS A 46 0.03 10.59 -0.71
N LYS A 47 0.26 11.88 -0.95
CA LYS A 47 0.95 12.36 -2.15
C LYS A 47 2.35 11.77 -2.26
N PHE A 48 2.79 11.46 -3.48
CA PHE A 48 4.07 10.83 -3.76
C PHE A 48 4.61 11.23 -5.14
N GLY A 49 5.76 10.70 -5.50
CA GLY A 49 6.35 10.99 -6.81
C GLY A 49 6.56 12.49 -7.02
N ASN A 50 6.19 13.01 -8.18
CA ASN A 50 6.29 14.44 -8.50
C ASN A 50 5.23 15.32 -7.82
N GLN A 51 4.27 14.73 -7.10
CA GLN A 51 3.31 15.49 -6.29
C GLN A 51 3.98 16.15 -5.06
N ILE A 52 5.19 15.72 -4.70
CA ILE A 52 5.98 16.25 -3.58
C ILE A 52 7.37 16.66 -4.05
N LYS A 53 8.06 17.51 -3.26
CA LYS A 53 9.45 17.89 -3.55
C LYS A 53 10.38 16.68 -3.49
N ARG A 54 11.18 16.47 -4.54
CA ARG A 54 12.10 15.34 -4.68
C ARG A 54 13.50 15.79 -5.07
N GLN A 55 14.48 14.88 -4.92
CA GLN A 55 15.87 15.11 -5.36
C GLN A 55 15.99 15.16 -6.89
N TYR A 56 15.16 14.37 -7.60
CA TYR A 56 15.09 14.38 -9.06
C TYR A 56 13.63 14.09 -9.51
N PRO A 57 13.24 14.59 -10.69
CA PRO A 57 11.89 14.35 -11.21
C PRO A 57 11.71 12.89 -11.62
N VAL A 58 10.55 12.34 -11.33
CA VAL A 58 10.09 11.02 -11.81
C VAL A 58 9.52 11.21 -13.20
N ARG A 59 10.10 10.57 -14.21
CA ARG A 59 9.69 10.75 -15.60
C ARG A 59 10.20 9.62 -16.51
N ASN A 60 9.82 9.71 -17.80
CA ASN A 60 10.22 8.79 -18.86
C ASN A 60 9.60 7.41 -18.78
N TYR A 61 8.43 7.28 -18.16
CA TYR A 61 7.58 6.11 -18.26
C TYR A 61 6.68 6.22 -19.49
N ASP A 62 6.49 5.13 -20.22
CA ASP A 62 5.54 5.07 -21.34
C ASP A 62 4.17 4.66 -20.84
N TYR A 63 4.12 3.76 -19.86
CA TYR A 63 2.89 3.27 -19.23
C TYR A 63 3.06 3.13 -17.72
N VAL A 64 1.95 3.35 -17.00
CA VAL A 64 1.85 3.17 -15.55
C VAL A 64 0.60 2.36 -15.25
N LEU A 65 0.68 1.35 -14.40
CA LEU A 65 -0.49 0.55 -14.00
C LEU A 65 -1.15 1.10 -12.75
N CYS A 66 -2.48 0.95 -12.68
CA CYS A 66 -3.26 1.30 -11.49
C CYS A 66 -4.46 0.36 -11.29
N ASN A 67 -5.14 0.50 -10.13
CA ASN A 67 -6.24 -0.38 -9.72
C ASN A 67 -7.64 0.13 -10.10
N ALA A 68 -7.80 1.41 -10.38
CA ALA A 68 -9.10 2.01 -10.68
C ALA A 68 -8.94 3.32 -11.47
N GLU A 69 -10.00 3.76 -12.14
CA GLU A 69 -10.05 5.04 -12.86
C GLU A 69 -9.68 6.23 -11.96
N TYR A 70 -10.08 6.16 -10.67
CA TYR A 70 -9.73 7.17 -9.67
C TYR A 70 -8.22 7.48 -9.64
N TRP A 71 -7.36 6.47 -9.82
CA TRP A 71 -5.92 6.61 -9.72
C TRP A 71 -5.25 7.21 -10.94
N LYS A 72 -5.95 7.36 -12.07
CA LYS A 72 -5.35 7.90 -13.29
C LYS A 72 -4.76 9.30 -13.08
N GLU A 73 -5.53 10.21 -12.49
CA GLU A 73 -5.06 11.58 -12.25
C GLU A 73 -3.94 11.64 -11.18
N PRO A 74 -4.08 11.07 -9.97
CA PRO A 74 -2.98 11.04 -8.99
C PRO A 74 -1.70 10.40 -9.53
N TYR A 75 -1.80 9.30 -10.31
CA TYR A 75 -0.64 8.61 -10.84
C TYR A 75 -0.01 9.37 -12.01
N SER A 76 -0.79 10.02 -12.88
CA SER A 76 -0.27 10.88 -13.95
C SER A 76 0.61 11.99 -13.37
N GLN A 77 0.14 12.64 -12.32
CA GLN A 77 0.91 13.68 -11.61
C GLN A 77 2.16 13.10 -10.94
N ALA A 78 2.01 11.96 -10.24
CA ALA A 78 3.11 11.36 -9.49
C ALA A 78 4.25 10.86 -10.39
N PHE A 79 3.91 10.28 -11.54
CA PHE A 79 4.88 9.70 -12.47
C PHE A 79 5.27 10.62 -13.62
N GLY A 80 4.64 11.79 -13.75
CA GLY A 80 4.93 12.76 -14.81
C GLY A 80 4.57 12.22 -16.20
N VAL A 81 3.39 11.61 -16.32
CA VAL A 81 2.83 11.04 -17.56
C VAL A 81 1.44 11.63 -17.83
N ASN A 82 0.90 11.43 -19.03
CA ASN A 82 -0.49 11.78 -19.31
C ASN A 82 -1.44 10.72 -18.72
N THR A 83 -2.68 11.09 -18.45
CA THR A 83 -3.70 10.17 -17.89
C THR A 83 -4.01 8.98 -18.79
N ASN A 84 -3.88 9.12 -20.12
CA ASN A 84 -4.05 8.03 -21.09
C ASN A 84 -2.90 7.00 -21.06
N GLN A 85 -1.76 7.32 -20.46
CA GLN A 85 -0.64 6.41 -20.21
C GLN A 85 -0.80 5.63 -18.90
N VAL A 86 -1.81 5.99 -18.07
CA VAL A 86 -2.14 5.26 -16.85
C VAL A 86 -3.23 4.25 -17.15
N LEU A 87 -2.88 2.96 -17.09
CA LEU A 87 -3.73 1.85 -17.50
C LEU A 87 -4.37 1.17 -16.29
N VAL A 88 -5.68 0.96 -16.33
CA VAL A 88 -6.42 0.27 -15.26
C VAL A 88 -6.38 -1.23 -15.52
N THR A 89 -5.49 -1.93 -14.86
CA THR A 89 -5.28 -3.38 -15.01
C THR A 89 -5.49 -4.16 -13.72
N GLY A 90 -5.58 -3.45 -12.60
CA GLY A 90 -5.34 -4.04 -11.28
C GLY A 90 -3.84 -4.28 -11.04
N MET A 91 -3.51 -4.84 -9.88
CA MET A 91 -2.13 -5.08 -9.45
C MET A 91 -1.90 -6.56 -9.17
N PRO A 92 -0.83 -7.19 -9.74
CA PRO A 92 -0.53 -8.61 -9.56
C PRO A 92 -0.44 -9.07 -8.10
N ARG A 93 0.04 -8.21 -7.21
CA ARG A 93 0.15 -8.50 -5.78
C ARG A 93 -1.19 -8.85 -5.11
N ILE A 94 -2.30 -8.36 -5.63
CA ILE A 94 -3.65 -8.66 -5.13
C ILE A 94 -4.02 -10.12 -5.38
N ASP A 95 -3.58 -10.70 -6.48
CA ASP A 95 -3.81 -12.12 -6.76
C ASP A 95 -3.18 -13.00 -5.67
N THR A 96 -2.01 -12.61 -5.16
CA THR A 96 -1.37 -13.29 -4.04
C THR A 96 -2.21 -13.20 -2.76
N LEU A 97 -2.75 -12.01 -2.44
CA LEU A 97 -3.61 -11.84 -1.26
C LEU A 97 -4.89 -12.67 -1.35
N LEU A 98 -5.53 -12.72 -2.54
CA LEU A 98 -6.83 -13.37 -2.72
C LEU A 98 -6.74 -14.89 -2.90
N ASN A 99 -5.66 -15.39 -3.53
CA ASN A 99 -5.51 -16.81 -3.88
C ASN A 99 -4.68 -17.60 -2.85
N ARG A 100 -3.99 -16.93 -1.94
CA ARG A 100 -3.15 -17.55 -0.92
C ARG A 100 -3.93 -17.73 0.38
N ASN A 101 -3.75 -18.87 1.05
CA ASN A 101 -4.29 -19.10 2.38
C ASN A 101 -3.22 -19.73 3.27
N GLU A 102 -2.58 -18.91 4.11
CA GLU A 102 -1.53 -19.33 5.03
C GLU A 102 -2.01 -19.34 6.49
N ARG A 103 -3.33 -19.27 6.69
CA ARG A 103 -3.92 -19.20 8.04
C ARG A 103 -3.53 -20.40 8.91
N ASP A 104 -3.58 -21.61 8.37
CA ASP A 104 -3.27 -22.81 9.11
C ASP A 104 -1.79 -22.90 9.48
N GLU A 105 -0.88 -22.56 8.55
CA GLU A 105 0.56 -22.51 8.81
C GLU A 105 0.91 -21.48 9.88
N PHE A 106 0.26 -20.30 9.83
CA PHE A 106 0.45 -19.27 10.83
C PHE A 106 0.07 -19.76 12.24
N PHE A 107 -1.10 -20.42 12.39
CA PHE A 107 -1.53 -20.92 13.69
C PHE A 107 -0.79 -22.19 14.15
N LEU A 108 -0.15 -22.94 13.26
CA LEU A 108 0.83 -23.96 13.67
C LEU A 108 2.08 -23.33 14.27
N LYS A 109 2.51 -22.18 13.76
CA LYS A 109 3.67 -21.44 14.28
C LYS A 109 3.36 -20.65 15.56
N TYR A 110 2.13 -20.15 15.71
CA TYR A 110 1.65 -19.34 16.83
C TYR A 110 0.35 -19.92 17.41
N PRO A 111 0.41 -21.12 18.04
CA PRO A 111 -0.79 -21.81 18.51
C PRO A 111 -1.53 -21.04 19.61
N GLU A 112 -0.82 -20.20 20.37
CA GLU A 112 -1.39 -19.34 21.43
C GLU A 112 -2.31 -18.23 20.90
N LEU A 113 -2.25 -17.94 19.59
CA LEU A 113 -3.07 -16.91 18.94
C LEU A 113 -4.34 -17.48 18.28
N LYS A 114 -4.46 -18.81 18.13
CA LYS A 114 -5.50 -19.45 17.33
C LYS A 114 -6.93 -19.07 17.73
N ASP A 115 -7.19 -18.99 19.03
CA ASP A 115 -8.53 -18.71 19.59
C ASP A 115 -8.67 -17.27 20.07
N LYS A 116 -7.78 -16.38 19.64
CA LYS A 116 -7.81 -14.96 19.97
C LYS A 116 -8.38 -14.13 18.83
N LYS A 117 -9.04 -13.03 19.18
CA LYS A 117 -9.32 -11.96 18.21
C LYS A 117 -8.02 -11.19 17.94
N LEU A 118 -7.65 -11.06 16.67
CA LEU A 118 -6.38 -10.48 16.26
C LEU A 118 -6.63 -9.13 15.57
N CYS A 119 -5.93 -8.10 16.02
CA CYS A 119 -5.94 -6.77 15.41
C CYS A 119 -4.57 -6.49 14.78
N LEU A 120 -4.52 -6.31 13.46
CA LEU A 120 -3.29 -5.90 12.78
C LEU A 120 -3.09 -4.39 12.91
N TYR A 121 -1.97 -3.96 13.49
CA TYR A 121 -1.52 -2.58 13.49
C TYR A 121 -0.36 -2.39 12.49
N ALA A 122 -0.63 -1.70 11.38
CA ALA A 122 0.32 -1.49 10.28
C ALA A 122 0.40 -0.02 9.86
N PRO A 123 1.06 0.84 10.66
CA PRO A 123 1.14 2.28 10.39
C PRO A 123 2.25 2.63 9.39
N THR A 124 2.13 3.81 8.79
CA THR A 124 3.21 4.47 8.05
C THR A 124 4.22 5.07 9.05
N PHE A 125 5.50 5.01 8.72
CA PHE A 125 6.52 5.73 9.47
C PHE A 125 6.45 7.25 9.22
N ARG A 126 6.98 8.03 10.17
CA ARG A 126 7.21 9.47 10.08
C ARG A 126 8.72 9.76 10.02
N GLY A 127 9.07 10.94 9.55
CA GLY A 127 10.47 11.37 9.51
C GLY A 127 11.20 10.96 8.21
N ASN A 128 12.51 11.07 8.25
CA ASN A 128 13.41 10.81 7.13
C ASN A 128 14.77 10.31 7.64
N ILE A 129 15.73 10.08 6.73
CA ILE A 129 17.06 9.58 7.06
C ILE A 129 17.85 10.55 7.97
N ILE A 130 17.59 11.84 7.89
CA ILE A 130 18.34 12.89 8.64
C ILE A 130 17.80 12.98 10.07
N ASP A 131 16.46 13.06 10.21
CA ASP A 131 15.77 13.29 11.49
C ASP A 131 15.44 11.98 12.22
N GLY A 132 15.75 10.85 11.59
CA GLY A 132 15.35 9.52 12.03
C GLY A 132 13.90 9.18 11.70
N PHE A 133 13.58 7.89 11.80
CA PHE A 133 12.23 7.39 11.55
C PHE A 133 11.50 7.15 12.86
N LYS A 134 10.21 7.49 12.90
CA LYS A 134 9.31 7.31 14.04
C LYS A 134 8.02 6.65 13.58
N ILE A 135 7.31 5.98 14.49
CA ILE A 135 5.95 5.50 14.30
C ILE A 135 4.97 6.34 15.10
N GLN A 136 3.75 6.44 14.60
CA GLN A 136 2.62 6.86 15.42
C GLN A 136 2.15 5.63 16.18
N SER A 137 2.32 5.61 17.49
CA SER A 137 1.93 4.50 18.35
C SER A 137 0.84 4.93 19.35
N PHE A 138 0.23 3.95 19.97
CA PHE A 138 -0.72 4.11 21.07
C PHE A 138 -0.44 3.03 22.13
N ASP A 139 -1.08 3.13 23.29
CA ASP A 139 -0.94 2.15 24.35
C ASP A 139 -1.74 0.87 24.06
N PHE A 140 -1.07 -0.17 23.55
CA PHE A 140 -1.71 -1.44 23.18
C PHE A 140 -2.34 -2.15 24.39
N THR A 141 -1.91 -1.85 25.64
CA THR A 141 -2.50 -2.43 26.84
C THR A 141 -3.94 -1.99 27.11
N LYS A 142 -4.37 -0.91 26.46
CA LYS A 142 -5.77 -0.42 26.50
C LYS A 142 -6.72 -1.26 25.65
N VAL A 143 -6.19 -2.04 24.69
CA VAL A 143 -6.99 -2.92 23.84
C VAL A 143 -7.25 -4.22 24.57
N LYS A 144 -8.49 -4.46 25.04
CA LYS A 144 -8.84 -5.59 25.92
C LYS A 144 -9.31 -6.83 25.16
N ASP A 145 -10.02 -6.63 24.05
CA ASP A 145 -10.71 -7.73 23.34
C ASP A 145 -9.88 -8.31 22.19
N TYR A 146 -8.75 -7.70 21.86
CA TYR A 146 -7.88 -8.12 20.77
C TYR A 146 -6.43 -8.26 21.22
N VAL A 147 -5.73 -9.23 20.63
CA VAL A 147 -4.28 -9.23 20.61
C VAL A 147 -3.80 -8.36 19.46
N VAL A 148 -3.04 -7.31 19.75
CA VAL A 148 -2.50 -6.42 18.73
C VAL A 148 -1.25 -7.04 18.13
N LEU A 149 -1.32 -7.38 16.84
CA LEU A 149 -0.19 -7.81 16.02
C LEU A 149 0.38 -6.57 15.33
N TYR A 150 1.59 -6.14 15.69
CA TYR A 150 2.16 -4.98 15.01
C TYR A 150 3.19 -5.37 13.96
N LYS A 151 3.08 -4.73 12.79
CA LYS A 151 4.02 -4.85 11.69
C LYS A 151 4.42 -3.48 11.18
N PHE A 152 5.69 -3.15 11.39
CA PHE A 152 6.27 -1.89 10.99
C PHE A 152 7.08 -2.02 9.70
N HIS A 153 7.31 -0.88 9.07
CA HIS A 153 8.14 -0.82 7.88
C HIS A 153 9.59 -1.24 8.21
N PRO A 154 10.27 -2.03 7.36
CA PRO A 154 11.64 -2.52 7.63
C PRO A 154 12.68 -1.43 7.96
N LEU A 155 12.49 -0.19 7.46
CA LEU A 155 13.36 0.95 7.78
C LEU A 155 13.35 1.35 9.26
N LEU A 156 12.36 0.92 10.03
CA LEU A 156 12.25 1.24 11.46
C LEU A 156 13.08 0.36 12.36
N GLY A 157 13.69 -0.71 11.82
CA GLY A 157 14.40 -1.69 12.63
C GLY A 157 13.48 -2.48 13.58
N ASP A 158 14.04 -2.95 14.69
CA ASP A 158 13.33 -3.80 15.64
C ASP A 158 12.77 -2.97 16.81
N ILE A 159 11.74 -2.18 16.56
CA ILE A 159 11.02 -1.43 17.58
C ILE A 159 10.10 -2.41 18.34
N GLN A 160 10.21 -2.41 19.68
CA GLN A 160 9.35 -3.17 20.57
C GLN A 160 8.25 -2.28 21.15
N CYS A 161 7.00 -2.74 21.11
CA CYS A 161 5.86 -2.07 21.69
C CYS A 161 5.28 -2.88 22.85
N ASN A 162 4.99 -2.21 23.95
CA ASN A 162 4.38 -2.85 25.11
C ASN A 162 2.92 -3.25 24.82
N GLY A 163 2.52 -4.45 25.24
CA GLY A 163 1.14 -4.94 25.12
C GLY A 163 0.76 -5.51 23.75
N GLY A 164 1.68 -5.49 22.76
CA GLY A 164 1.46 -6.08 21.43
C GLY A 164 2.46 -7.20 21.11
N VAL A 165 2.19 -7.95 20.05
CA VAL A 165 3.05 -9.00 19.51
C VAL A 165 3.78 -8.50 18.28
N ASN A 166 5.12 -8.59 18.33
CA ASN A 166 5.98 -8.18 17.20
C ASN A 166 5.90 -9.17 16.05
N MET A 167 5.35 -8.75 14.91
CA MET A 167 5.22 -9.55 13.70
C MET A 167 6.03 -8.98 12.52
N ASN A 168 7.09 -8.19 12.79
CA ASN A 168 7.88 -7.55 11.75
C ASN A 168 8.53 -8.53 10.77
N LYS A 169 8.78 -9.78 11.19
CA LYS A 169 9.37 -10.85 10.35
C LYS A 169 8.36 -11.65 9.55
N GLU A 170 7.06 -11.53 9.86
CA GLU A 170 6.01 -12.27 9.17
C GLU A 170 5.62 -11.58 7.86
N ASP A 171 5.07 -12.34 6.94
CA ASP A 171 4.51 -11.79 5.69
C ASP A 171 3.27 -10.93 5.99
N LEU A 172 3.17 -9.78 5.31
CA LEU A 172 2.08 -8.83 5.55
C LEU A 172 0.72 -9.42 5.14
N TYR A 173 0.66 -10.18 4.05
CA TYR A 173 -0.60 -10.76 3.57
C TYR A 173 -1.08 -11.88 4.47
N THR A 174 -0.17 -12.69 5.01
CA THR A 174 -0.48 -13.67 6.06
C THR A 174 -1.10 -12.98 7.27
N LEU A 175 -0.50 -11.87 7.74
CA LEU A 175 -1.04 -11.10 8.87
C LEU A 175 -2.42 -10.49 8.57
N MET A 176 -2.64 -9.99 7.35
CA MET A 176 -3.96 -9.50 6.92
C MET A 176 -5.01 -10.63 6.93
N GLN A 177 -4.65 -11.81 6.46
CA GLN A 177 -5.56 -12.95 6.40
C GLN A 177 -5.94 -13.47 7.79
N VAL A 178 -5.01 -13.52 8.74
CA VAL A 178 -5.26 -14.03 10.08
C VAL A 178 -5.92 -13.02 11.01
N SER A 179 -5.73 -11.72 10.79
CA SER A 179 -6.33 -10.66 11.62
C SER A 179 -7.84 -10.52 11.38
N ASP A 180 -8.56 -10.12 12.42
CA ASP A 180 -10.00 -9.85 12.38
C ASP A 180 -10.31 -8.39 12.04
N CYS A 181 -9.37 -7.48 12.30
CA CYS A 181 -9.45 -6.07 11.93
C CYS A 181 -8.07 -5.45 11.67
N LEU A 182 -8.07 -4.30 11.01
CA LEU A 182 -6.89 -3.49 10.74
C LEU A 182 -6.99 -2.13 11.43
N ILE A 183 -5.92 -1.71 12.10
CA ILE A 183 -5.67 -0.31 12.44
C ILE A 183 -4.50 0.17 11.57
N SER A 184 -4.72 1.25 10.82
CA SER A 184 -3.69 1.86 9.99
C SER A 184 -3.85 3.37 9.95
N ASP A 185 -3.03 4.06 9.17
CA ASP A 185 -3.06 5.51 9.01
C ASP A 185 -3.04 5.93 7.54
N TYR A 186 -1.95 6.49 7.04
CA TYR A 186 -1.77 6.93 5.64
C TYR A 186 -1.15 5.84 4.76
N SER A 187 -1.21 4.60 5.19
CA SER A 187 -0.65 3.46 4.47
C SER A 187 -1.60 2.98 3.37
N SER A 188 -1.04 2.60 2.22
CA SER A 188 -1.79 1.94 1.14
C SER A 188 -2.32 0.56 1.50
N VAL A 189 -1.91 -0.01 2.63
CA VAL A 189 -2.39 -1.30 3.15
C VAL A 189 -3.91 -1.35 3.30
N ILE A 190 -4.57 -0.20 3.51
CA ILE A 190 -6.03 -0.10 3.63
C ILE A 190 -6.76 -0.55 2.35
N PHE A 191 -6.16 -0.31 1.18
CA PHE A 191 -6.73 -0.77 -0.09
C PHE A 191 -6.67 -2.29 -0.21
N ASP A 192 -5.51 -2.88 0.07
CA ASP A 192 -5.32 -4.33 0.05
C ASP A 192 -6.24 -5.01 1.08
N TYR A 193 -6.27 -4.49 2.31
CA TYR A 193 -7.09 -5.06 3.40
C TYR A 193 -8.59 -4.96 3.14
N SER A 194 -9.05 -3.91 2.45
CA SER A 194 -10.47 -3.74 2.11
C SER A 194 -11.05 -4.96 1.37
N LEU A 195 -10.22 -5.65 0.57
CA LEU A 195 -10.63 -6.82 -0.22
C LEU A 195 -10.94 -8.06 0.63
N LEU A 196 -10.56 -8.07 1.89
CA LEU A 196 -10.85 -9.16 2.82
C LEU A 196 -12.24 -9.03 3.48
N ASN A 197 -12.97 -7.96 3.22
CA ASN A 197 -14.28 -7.65 3.81
C ASN A 197 -14.27 -7.68 5.34
N LYS A 198 -13.18 -7.17 5.94
CA LYS A 198 -12.98 -7.08 7.39
C LYS A 198 -12.96 -5.62 7.84
N PRO A 199 -13.32 -5.35 9.11
CA PRO A 199 -13.32 -4.00 9.65
C PRO A 199 -11.94 -3.34 9.64
N MET A 200 -11.92 -2.03 9.38
CA MET A 200 -10.73 -1.19 9.42
C MET A 200 -10.96 0.07 10.24
N ILE A 201 -9.94 0.52 10.95
CA ILE A 201 -9.89 1.79 11.67
C ILE A 201 -8.73 2.62 11.14
N SER A 202 -8.98 3.90 10.89
CA SER A 202 -7.92 4.87 10.62
C SER A 202 -7.53 5.60 11.89
N TYR A 203 -6.26 5.50 12.32
CA TYR A 203 -5.72 6.21 13.47
C TYR A 203 -4.74 7.29 13.01
N ILE A 204 -5.21 8.55 12.99
CA ILE A 204 -4.52 9.69 12.39
C ILE A 204 -4.48 10.93 13.32
N PRO A 205 -3.87 10.84 14.51
CA PRO A 205 -3.83 11.95 15.47
C PRO A 205 -3.10 13.19 14.97
N ASP A 206 -2.22 13.03 13.97
CA ASP A 206 -1.42 14.07 13.34
C ASP A 206 -1.97 14.56 11.99
N VAL A 207 -3.25 14.31 11.67
CA VAL A 207 -3.83 14.53 10.34
C VAL A 207 -3.65 15.97 9.82
N LYS A 208 -3.74 16.97 10.68
CA LYS A 208 -3.59 18.39 10.27
C LYS A 208 -2.17 18.68 9.79
N GLU A 209 -1.18 18.21 10.55
CA GLU A 209 0.23 18.36 10.22
C GLU A 209 0.60 17.55 8.98
N TYR A 210 0.15 16.29 8.91
CA TYR A 210 0.44 15.39 7.81
C TYR A 210 -0.14 15.91 6.48
N LYS A 211 -1.39 16.38 6.50
CA LYS A 211 -2.06 16.99 5.34
C LYS A 211 -1.35 18.26 4.85
N HIS A 212 -0.82 19.07 5.79
CA HIS A 212 -0.07 20.28 5.45
C HIS A 212 1.30 19.95 4.82
N ASN A 213 2.05 19.01 5.42
CA ASN A 213 3.44 18.75 5.04
C ASN A 213 3.59 17.84 3.81
N ILE A 214 2.69 16.86 3.64
CA ILE A 214 2.79 15.83 2.60
C ILE A 214 1.62 15.94 1.63
N GLY A 215 0.40 16.12 2.14
CA GLY A 215 -0.83 16.10 1.39
C GLY A 215 -1.37 14.69 1.18
N LEU A 216 -2.64 14.63 0.82
CA LEU A 216 -3.40 13.39 0.64
C LEU A 216 -3.95 13.29 -0.78
N ASN A 217 -4.08 12.07 -1.29
CA ASN A 217 -4.73 11.73 -2.56
C ASN A 217 -6.14 11.16 -2.37
N ILE A 218 -6.56 10.86 -1.13
CA ILE A 218 -7.92 10.43 -0.81
C ILE A 218 -8.54 11.36 0.24
N ASP A 219 -9.85 11.38 0.30
CA ASP A 219 -10.58 11.96 1.42
C ASP A 219 -10.88 10.87 2.45
N PHE A 220 -10.65 11.16 3.73
CA PHE A 220 -11.01 10.24 4.81
C PHE A 220 -12.52 10.15 5.05
N ASP A 221 -13.32 11.04 4.45
CA ASP A 221 -14.77 10.87 4.38
C ASP A 221 -15.19 9.64 3.58
N ASP A 222 -14.35 9.18 2.64
CA ASP A 222 -14.54 7.92 1.91
C ASP A 222 -14.12 6.68 2.71
N PHE A 223 -13.30 6.84 3.76
CA PHE A 223 -12.77 5.70 4.51
C PHE A 223 -13.91 4.91 5.15
N PRO A 224 -13.98 3.57 4.99
CA PRO A 224 -15.16 2.77 5.31
C PRO A 224 -15.36 2.51 6.82
N GLY A 225 -14.40 2.88 7.65
CA GLY A 225 -14.45 2.65 9.09
C GLY A 225 -14.30 3.92 9.91
N PRO A 226 -14.24 3.80 11.24
CA PRO A 226 -13.97 4.92 12.12
C PRO A 226 -12.63 5.60 11.80
N VAL A 227 -12.63 6.94 11.84
CA VAL A 227 -11.44 7.79 11.72
C VAL A 227 -11.17 8.41 13.09
N CYS A 228 -10.09 7.98 13.74
CA CYS A 228 -9.77 8.31 15.13
C CYS A 228 -8.56 9.25 15.18
N THR A 229 -8.69 10.32 15.97
CA THR A 229 -7.63 11.32 16.18
C THR A 229 -7.03 11.28 17.58
N ASP A 230 -7.54 10.40 18.44
CA ASP A 230 -7.00 10.13 19.79
C ASP A 230 -7.21 8.67 20.17
N GLU A 231 -6.54 8.23 21.25
CA GLU A 231 -6.58 6.84 21.73
C GLU A 231 -7.94 6.40 22.27
N ASP A 232 -8.71 7.31 22.89
CA ASP A 232 -9.99 6.95 23.46
C ASP A 232 -11.01 6.66 22.36
N GLN A 233 -11.00 7.46 21.27
CA GLN A 233 -11.78 7.18 20.06
C GLN A 233 -11.38 5.84 19.46
N LEU A 234 -10.05 5.56 19.37
CA LEU A 234 -9.53 4.30 18.80
C LEU A 234 -10.01 3.08 19.60
N VAL A 235 -9.86 3.11 20.93
CA VAL A 235 -10.28 1.99 21.80
C VAL A 235 -11.78 1.74 21.70
N LYS A 236 -12.59 2.80 21.67
CA LYS A 236 -14.04 2.69 21.49
C LYS A 236 -14.41 2.15 20.11
N ALA A 237 -13.68 2.53 19.07
CA ALA A 237 -13.93 2.10 17.70
C ALA A 237 -13.73 0.58 17.50
N LEU A 238 -12.92 -0.07 18.32
CA LEU A 238 -12.70 -1.53 18.28
C LEU A 238 -13.94 -2.37 18.67
N GLU A 239 -15.00 -1.75 19.17
CA GLU A 239 -16.26 -2.44 19.39
C GLU A 239 -17.01 -2.79 18.09
N PHE A 240 -16.74 -2.08 17.00
CA PHE A 240 -17.33 -2.25 15.64
C PHE A 240 -18.84 -2.45 15.62
N LYS A 241 -19.60 -1.83 16.55
CA LYS A 241 -21.04 -2.05 16.72
C LYS A 241 -21.86 -1.78 15.46
N ASP A 242 -21.45 -0.77 14.68
CA ASP A 242 -22.18 -0.26 13.52
C ASP A 242 -21.21 -0.07 12.34
N TYR A 243 -20.37 -1.10 12.02
CA TYR A 243 -19.45 -1.01 10.89
C TYR A 243 -20.20 -1.02 9.56
N ASP A 244 -19.97 0.01 8.73
CA ASP A 244 -20.67 0.22 7.47
C ASP A 244 -20.03 -0.57 6.32
N TYR A 245 -20.55 -1.78 6.06
CA TYR A 245 -20.11 -2.64 4.95
C TYR A 245 -20.54 -2.12 3.58
N ASP A 246 -21.59 -1.31 3.47
CA ASP A 246 -21.98 -0.68 2.21
C ASP A 246 -20.94 0.38 1.82
N LYS A 247 -20.47 1.15 2.79
CA LYS A 247 -19.36 2.08 2.59
C LYS A 247 -18.06 1.37 2.24
N LEU A 248 -17.79 0.20 2.82
CA LEU A 248 -16.66 -0.65 2.44
C LEU A 248 -16.76 -1.09 0.97
N SER A 249 -17.93 -1.53 0.54
CA SER A 249 -18.17 -1.92 -0.85
C SER A 249 -18.00 -0.74 -1.80
N TYR A 250 -18.49 0.45 -1.45
CA TYR A 250 -18.25 1.67 -2.22
C TYR A 250 -16.76 2.03 -2.31
N PHE A 251 -16.02 1.90 -1.20
CA PHE A 251 -14.58 2.13 -1.16
C PHE A 251 -13.82 1.19 -2.12
N GLN A 252 -14.19 -0.10 -2.14
CA GLN A 252 -13.63 -1.09 -3.06
C GLN A 252 -13.91 -0.71 -4.52
N ILE A 253 -15.16 -0.41 -4.87
CA ILE A 253 -15.54 0.00 -6.23
C ILE A 253 -14.76 1.24 -6.68
N LYS A 254 -14.58 2.21 -5.81
CA LYS A 254 -13.89 3.47 -6.13
C LYS A 254 -12.39 3.29 -6.33
N TYR A 255 -11.74 2.46 -5.50
CA TYR A 255 -10.28 2.38 -5.42
C TYR A 255 -9.68 1.06 -5.90
N MET A 256 -10.47 -0.03 -6.02
CA MET A 256 -10.01 -1.39 -6.25
C MET A 256 -10.95 -2.15 -7.21
N VAL A 257 -10.97 -1.76 -8.49
CA VAL A 257 -11.97 -2.27 -9.46
C VAL A 257 -11.87 -3.78 -9.70
N TYR A 258 -10.66 -4.36 -9.74
CA TYR A 258 -10.46 -5.77 -10.06
C TYR A 258 -10.18 -6.59 -8.80
N THR A 259 -11.19 -7.36 -8.37
CA THR A 259 -11.17 -8.16 -7.14
C THR A 259 -11.30 -9.66 -7.40
N ASP A 260 -11.13 -10.10 -8.66
CA ASP A 260 -11.35 -11.46 -9.13
C ASP A 260 -10.11 -12.37 -9.11
N GLY A 261 -8.97 -11.86 -8.60
CA GLY A 261 -7.71 -12.61 -8.52
C GLY A 261 -7.04 -12.89 -9.87
N LYS A 262 -7.38 -12.15 -10.93
CA LYS A 262 -6.83 -12.29 -12.28
C LYS A 262 -6.04 -11.06 -12.76
N ASN A 263 -5.53 -10.27 -11.83
CA ASN A 263 -4.79 -9.05 -12.16
C ASN A 263 -3.50 -9.35 -12.92
N THR A 264 -2.79 -10.42 -12.54
CA THR A 264 -1.56 -10.86 -13.22
C THR A 264 -1.82 -11.16 -14.69
N SER A 265 -2.92 -11.84 -15.02
CA SER A 265 -3.27 -12.12 -16.43
C SER A 265 -3.49 -10.83 -17.21
N ARG A 266 -4.24 -9.86 -16.67
CA ARG A 266 -4.47 -8.56 -17.33
C ARG A 266 -3.17 -7.79 -17.57
N VAL A 267 -2.24 -7.86 -16.61
CA VAL A 267 -0.92 -7.22 -16.77
C VAL A 267 -0.09 -7.92 -17.85
N ILE A 268 -0.13 -9.25 -17.93
CA ILE A 268 0.54 -10.01 -19.00
C ILE A 268 -0.04 -9.64 -20.37
N ASP A 269 -1.37 -9.57 -20.49
CA ASP A 269 -2.04 -9.17 -21.74
C ASP A 269 -1.63 -7.74 -22.15
N THR A 270 -1.53 -6.83 -21.18
CA THR A 270 -1.05 -5.46 -21.41
C THR A 270 0.42 -5.44 -21.87
N ILE A 271 1.29 -6.26 -21.28
CA ILE A 271 2.69 -6.41 -21.69
C ILE A 271 2.78 -6.91 -23.11
N ASN A 272 1.99 -7.92 -23.49
CA ASN A 272 1.96 -8.46 -24.84
C ASN A 272 1.53 -7.39 -25.86
N GLN A 273 0.49 -6.60 -25.56
CA GLN A 273 0.07 -5.48 -26.41
C GLN A 273 1.17 -4.42 -26.59
N ILE A 274 1.87 -4.06 -25.50
CA ILE A 274 2.99 -3.11 -25.57
C ILE A 274 4.13 -3.68 -26.43
N MET A 275 4.39 -4.99 -26.36
CA MET A 275 5.43 -5.64 -27.15
C MET A 275 5.10 -5.74 -28.64
N GLU A 276 3.83 -5.76 -29.01
CA GLU A 276 3.37 -5.71 -30.40
C GLU A 276 3.58 -4.31 -31.04
N GLU A 277 3.72 -3.26 -30.22
CA GLU A 277 3.98 -1.87 -30.65
C GLU A 277 5.49 -1.58 -30.85
N VAL A 278 6.38 -2.48 -30.44
CA VAL A 278 7.86 -2.31 -30.47
C VAL A 278 8.48 -3.05 -31.62
#